data_d58a89500e1aca635cd364790ddbe8f3
#
_entry.id   d58a89500e1aca635cd364790ddbe8f3
#
_cell.length_a   1.000
_cell.length_b   1.000
_cell.length_c   1.000
_cell.angle_alpha   90.00
_cell.angle_beta   90.00
_cell.angle_gamma   90.00
#
_symmetry.space_group_name_H-M   'P 1'
#
loop_
_entity.id
_entity.type
_entity.pdbx_description
1 polymer ?
#
loop_
_entity_poly.entity_id
_entity_poly.type
_entity_poly.pdbx_seq_one_letter_code
_entity_poly.pdbx_strand_id
1 'polypeptide(L)'
;GMTKLRCLLARRDPEVLIEVDLAEKVDTPAIWRYCLAFRSEGKGKQRVVVSNERVVDLRSETVLLDRPHNREDQADPERLTETSLEQVNANKDFREIAQFFGALTYLHLVPQLLKHTELGAAALLEGDPFGQSFLERIAKTPDRTRDARLKKIESALKACVPNMRDLKFSRDDATGTPHLEALYEHWRPDA
;
A
#
# COMPACT_ATOMS: atom_id res chain seq x y z
N GLY A 1 3.00 -17.97 -3.69
CA GLY A 1 2.75 -18.09 -5.12
C GLY A 1 1.28 -17.81 -5.46
N MET A 2 0.99 -17.68 -6.74
CA MET A 2 -0.34 -17.39 -7.32
C MET A 2 -1.50 -18.21 -6.74
N THR A 3 -1.26 -19.49 -6.45
CA THR A 3 -2.28 -20.40 -5.91
C THR A 3 -2.91 -19.90 -4.59
N LYS A 4 -2.19 -19.08 -3.83
CA LYS A 4 -2.70 -18.48 -2.58
C LYS A 4 -3.57 -17.25 -2.80
N LEU A 5 -3.45 -16.60 -3.95
CA LEU A 5 -4.22 -15.40 -4.30
C LEU A 5 -5.55 -15.74 -4.96
N ARG A 6 -5.70 -16.96 -5.46
CA ARG A 6 -6.92 -17.39 -6.13
C ARG A 6 -8.06 -17.60 -5.14
N CYS A 7 -9.23 -17.15 -5.52
CA CYS A 7 -10.45 -17.45 -4.79
C CYS A 7 -10.69 -18.98 -4.75
N LEU A 8 -10.96 -19.52 -3.56
CA LEU A 8 -11.21 -20.97 -3.40
C LEU A 8 -12.44 -21.45 -4.20
N LEU A 9 -13.40 -20.57 -4.44
CA LEU A 9 -14.59 -20.86 -5.22
C LEU A 9 -14.32 -20.86 -6.74
N ALA A 10 -13.28 -20.16 -7.19
CA ALA A 10 -12.89 -20.06 -8.60
C ALA A 10 -11.90 -21.16 -9.01
N ARG A 11 -12.12 -22.41 -8.56
CA ARG A 11 -11.19 -23.54 -8.73
C ARG A 11 -10.79 -23.83 -10.18
N ARG A 12 -11.64 -23.51 -11.14
CA ARG A 12 -11.43 -23.75 -12.57
C ARG A 12 -10.83 -22.57 -13.31
N ASP A 13 -10.86 -21.38 -12.69
CA ASP A 13 -10.31 -20.18 -13.28
C ASP A 13 -8.88 -19.96 -12.77
N PRO A 14 -7.87 -20.04 -13.64
CA PRO A 14 -6.48 -19.80 -13.24
C PRO A 14 -6.12 -18.33 -13.08
N GLU A 15 -7.03 -17.42 -13.39
CA GLU A 15 -6.80 -15.99 -13.49
C GLU A 15 -7.18 -15.25 -12.20
N VAL A 16 -6.44 -14.18 -11.89
CA VAL A 16 -6.81 -13.18 -10.89
C VAL A 16 -7.04 -11.88 -11.63
N LEU A 17 -8.25 -11.33 -11.49
CA LEU A 17 -8.67 -10.09 -12.12
C LEU A 17 -8.81 -9.00 -11.04
N ILE A 18 -8.26 -7.82 -11.32
CA ILE A 18 -8.40 -6.61 -10.53
C ILE A 18 -8.89 -5.51 -11.46
N GLU A 19 -10.01 -4.89 -11.15
CA GLU A 19 -10.52 -3.72 -11.86
C GLU A 19 -10.70 -2.57 -10.88
N VAL A 20 -10.22 -1.39 -11.25
CA VAL A 20 -10.24 -0.20 -10.40
C VAL A 20 -10.68 1.00 -11.22
N ASP A 21 -11.69 1.72 -10.73
CA ASP A 21 -12.08 3.02 -11.23
C ASP A 21 -11.46 4.12 -10.36
N LEU A 22 -10.80 5.08 -10.99
CA LEU A 22 -10.11 6.18 -10.32
C LEU A 22 -10.81 7.50 -10.63
N ALA A 23 -11.01 8.32 -9.60
CA ALA A 23 -11.57 9.66 -9.67
C ALA A 23 -10.60 10.69 -9.07
N GLU A 24 -10.71 11.95 -9.44
CA GLU A 24 -9.87 13.02 -8.86
C GLU A 24 -10.19 13.27 -7.38
N LYS A 25 -11.45 13.12 -7.00
CA LYS A 25 -11.93 13.36 -5.63
C LYS A 25 -13.01 12.35 -5.27
N VAL A 26 -13.22 12.20 -3.98
CA VAL A 26 -14.35 11.44 -3.45
C VAL A 26 -15.65 12.07 -3.98
N ASP A 27 -16.61 11.21 -4.34
CA ASP A 27 -17.94 11.58 -4.88
C ASP A 27 -17.92 12.29 -6.26
N THR A 28 -16.81 12.24 -6.99
CA THR A 28 -16.76 12.67 -8.40
C THR A 28 -16.79 11.46 -9.34
N PRO A 29 -17.29 11.63 -10.59
CA PRO A 29 -17.22 10.56 -11.57
C PRO A 29 -15.80 10.05 -11.78
N ALA A 30 -15.68 8.75 -12.00
CA ALA A 30 -14.40 8.15 -12.36
C ALA A 30 -13.91 8.69 -13.71
N ILE A 31 -12.62 8.97 -13.78
CA ILE A 31 -11.94 9.47 -14.98
C ILE A 31 -11.10 8.40 -15.68
N TRP A 32 -10.65 7.40 -14.90
CA TRP A 32 -9.85 6.30 -15.40
C TRP A 32 -10.46 4.97 -14.97
N ARG A 33 -10.40 3.98 -15.86
CA ARG A 33 -10.56 2.57 -15.52
C ARG A 33 -9.30 1.83 -15.84
N TYR A 34 -8.76 1.13 -14.85
CA TYR A 34 -7.63 0.23 -14.97
C TYR A 34 -8.05 -1.19 -14.67
N CYS A 35 -7.78 -2.10 -15.58
CA CYS A 35 -8.05 -3.52 -15.42
C CYS A 35 -6.75 -4.29 -15.61
N LEU A 36 -6.42 -5.15 -14.65
CA LEU A 36 -5.27 -6.05 -14.69
C LEU A 36 -5.72 -7.46 -14.37
N ALA A 37 -5.47 -8.37 -15.30
CA ALA A 37 -5.60 -9.79 -15.04
C ALA A 37 -4.25 -10.49 -15.21
N PHE A 38 -3.98 -11.45 -14.35
CA PHE A 38 -2.73 -12.21 -14.40
C PHE A 38 -2.95 -13.67 -14.00
N ARG A 39 -2.12 -14.54 -14.52
CA ARG A 39 -2.17 -15.98 -14.28
C ARG A 39 -0.79 -16.59 -14.15
N SER A 40 -0.71 -17.79 -13.59
CA SER A 40 0.52 -18.59 -13.70
C SER A 40 0.66 -19.13 -15.12
N GLU A 41 1.85 -19.00 -15.67
CA GLU A 41 2.25 -19.74 -16.86
C GLU A 41 2.11 -21.25 -16.60
N GLY A 42 1.58 -22.01 -17.56
CA GLY A 42 1.18 -23.39 -17.34
C GLY A 42 2.35 -24.35 -17.03
N LYS A 43 2.86 -25.07 -18.00
CA LYS A 43 3.94 -26.04 -17.81
C LYS A 43 5.30 -25.34 -17.79
N GLY A 44 6.08 -25.47 -16.70
CA GLY A 44 7.43 -24.94 -16.62
C GLY A 44 7.69 -24.08 -15.39
N LYS A 45 8.32 -22.91 -15.57
CA LYS A 45 8.79 -22.02 -14.50
C LYS A 45 7.70 -21.42 -13.60
N GLN A 46 6.42 -21.65 -13.87
CA GLN A 46 5.27 -21.11 -13.11
C GLN A 46 5.39 -19.58 -12.86
N ARG A 47 5.89 -18.84 -13.85
CA ARG A 47 5.95 -17.38 -13.78
C ARG A 47 4.54 -16.80 -13.76
N VAL A 48 4.41 -15.67 -13.15
CA VAL A 48 3.19 -14.86 -13.24
C VAL A 48 3.29 -14.05 -14.54
N VAL A 49 2.25 -14.12 -15.37
CA VAL A 49 2.17 -13.37 -16.62
C VAL A 49 0.86 -12.59 -16.68
N VAL A 50 0.91 -11.41 -17.26
CA VAL A 50 -0.25 -10.59 -17.56
C VAL A 50 -1.08 -11.31 -18.63
N SER A 51 -2.32 -11.60 -18.33
CA SER A 51 -3.28 -12.19 -19.25
C SER A 51 -4.23 -11.16 -19.86
N ASN A 52 -4.45 -10.05 -19.16
CA ASN A 52 -5.14 -8.88 -19.67
C ASN A 52 -4.66 -7.64 -18.92
N GLU A 53 -4.35 -6.57 -19.64
CA GLU A 53 -4.10 -5.25 -19.06
C GLU A 53 -4.75 -4.19 -19.94
N ARG A 54 -5.68 -3.45 -19.36
CA ARG A 54 -6.47 -2.47 -20.10
C ARG A 54 -6.56 -1.15 -19.33
N VAL A 55 -6.38 -0.05 -20.06
CA VAL A 55 -6.58 1.32 -19.57
C VAL A 55 -7.61 2.02 -20.43
N VAL A 56 -8.61 2.61 -19.79
CA VAL A 56 -9.66 3.39 -20.46
C VAL A 56 -9.71 4.78 -19.83
N ASP A 57 -9.62 5.81 -20.68
CA ASP A 57 -10.01 7.17 -20.30
C ASP A 57 -11.54 7.27 -20.38
N LEU A 58 -12.20 7.34 -19.21
CA LEU A 58 -13.65 7.38 -19.12
C LEU A 58 -14.25 8.74 -19.54
N ARG A 59 -13.44 9.80 -19.60
CA ARG A 59 -13.89 11.12 -20.08
C ARG A 59 -14.13 11.14 -21.57
N SER A 60 -13.30 10.43 -22.32
CA SER A 60 -13.35 10.33 -23.78
C SER A 60 -13.81 8.97 -24.28
N GLU A 61 -14.06 8.02 -23.37
CA GLU A 61 -14.37 6.61 -23.66
C GLU A 61 -13.30 5.93 -24.54
N THR A 62 -12.06 6.40 -24.45
CA THR A 62 -10.95 5.94 -25.29
C THR A 62 -10.15 4.86 -24.58
N VAL A 63 -9.90 3.74 -25.27
CA VAL A 63 -8.99 2.68 -24.81
C VAL A 63 -7.56 3.09 -25.17
N LEU A 64 -6.74 3.34 -24.15
CA LEU A 64 -5.33 3.76 -24.32
C LEU A 64 -4.37 2.56 -24.29
N LEU A 65 -4.75 1.49 -23.63
CA LEU A 65 -3.97 0.26 -23.55
C LEU A 65 -4.92 -0.94 -23.62
N ASP A 66 -4.56 -1.94 -24.40
CA ASP A 66 -5.25 -3.25 -24.47
C ASP A 66 -4.21 -4.34 -24.79
N ARG A 67 -3.85 -5.13 -23.77
CA ARG A 67 -2.87 -6.21 -23.84
C ARG A 67 -3.52 -7.53 -23.47
N PRO A 68 -3.08 -8.66 -24.04
CA PRO A 68 -1.94 -8.87 -24.94
C PRO A 68 -2.30 -8.74 -26.45
N HIS A 69 -3.37 -8.03 -26.78
CA HIS A 69 -3.89 -7.97 -28.16
C HIS A 69 -3.06 -7.07 -29.10
N ASN A 70 -2.07 -6.34 -28.56
CA ASN A 70 -1.17 -5.54 -29.37
C ASN A 70 -0.10 -6.38 -30.11
N ARG A 71 0.45 -5.83 -31.19
CA ARG A 71 1.45 -6.51 -32.02
C ARG A 71 2.76 -6.80 -31.30
N GLU A 72 3.13 -5.95 -30.35
CA GLU A 72 4.40 -6.03 -29.63
C GLU A 72 4.41 -7.20 -28.66
N ASP A 73 3.33 -7.41 -27.91
CA ASP A 73 3.22 -8.54 -26.98
C ASP A 73 3.03 -9.89 -27.71
N GLN A 74 2.42 -9.85 -28.91
CA GLN A 74 2.35 -11.03 -29.76
C GLN A 74 3.72 -11.42 -30.33
N ALA A 75 4.57 -10.44 -30.63
CA ALA A 75 5.92 -10.66 -31.14
C ALA A 75 6.90 -11.12 -30.05
N ASP A 76 6.73 -10.62 -28.81
CA ASP A 76 7.58 -10.93 -27.67
C ASP A 76 6.73 -11.19 -26.40
N PRO A 77 6.35 -12.44 -26.15
CA PRO A 77 5.57 -12.81 -24.95
C PRO A 77 6.28 -12.58 -23.61
N GLU A 78 7.61 -12.40 -23.59
CA GLU A 78 8.35 -12.07 -22.37
C GLU A 78 7.93 -10.71 -21.79
N ARG A 79 7.43 -9.81 -22.60
CA ARG A 79 6.87 -8.52 -22.19
C ARG A 79 5.67 -8.64 -21.24
N LEU A 80 4.98 -9.78 -21.27
CA LEU A 80 3.86 -10.07 -20.38
C LEU A 80 4.28 -10.44 -18.95
N THR A 81 5.57 -10.49 -18.67
CA THR A 81 6.08 -10.68 -17.30
C THR A 81 6.02 -9.40 -16.46
N GLU A 82 5.81 -8.24 -17.10
CA GLU A 82 5.70 -6.92 -16.47
C GLU A 82 4.44 -6.22 -16.93
N THR A 83 3.88 -5.37 -16.06
CA THR A 83 2.77 -4.49 -16.42
C THR A 83 3.26 -3.29 -17.23
N SER A 84 2.37 -2.69 -18.03
CA SER A 84 2.69 -1.43 -18.70
C SER A 84 2.79 -0.26 -17.72
N LEU A 85 2.22 -0.36 -16.52
CA LEU A 85 2.38 0.63 -15.46
C LEU A 85 3.82 0.75 -14.97
N GLU A 86 4.57 -0.37 -14.92
CA GLU A 86 5.97 -0.41 -14.48
C GLU A 86 6.93 0.14 -15.54
N GLN A 87 6.51 0.16 -16.81
CA GLN A 87 7.35 0.56 -17.93
C GLN A 87 7.18 2.06 -18.23
N VAL A 88 8.22 2.86 -17.94
CA VAL A 88 8.19 4.33 -18.09
C VAL A 88 7.80 4.79 -19.52
N ASN A 89 8.21 4.03 -20.53
CA ASN A 89 7.91 4.37 -21.94
C ASN A 89 6.50 3.96 -22.34
N ALA A 90 5.97 2.85 -21.78
CA ALA A 90 4.66 2.32 -22.11
C ALA A 90 3.52 3.09 -21.43
N ASN A 91 3.76 3.67 -20.25
CA ASN A 91 2.73 4.36 -19.46
C ASN A 91 2.60 5.88 -19.78
N LYS A 92 3.19 6.37 -20.85
CA LYS A 92 3.25 7.80 -21.16
C LYS A 92 1.88 8.48 -21.14
N ASP A 93 0.88 7.87 -21.74
CA ASP A 93 -0.46 8.47 -21.93
C ASP A 93 -1.39 8.27 -20.72
N PHE A 94 -0.98 7.45 -19.75
CA PHE A 94 -1.72 7.17 -18.49
C PHE A 94 -0.81 7.16 -17.26
N ARG A 95 0.25 7.96 -17.28
CA ARG A 95 1.25 8.04 -16.20
C ARG A 95 0.67 8.44 -14.86
N GLU A 96 -0.43 9.17 -14.86
CA GLU A 96 -1.17 9.53 -13.64
C GLU A 96 -1.61 8.29 -12.85
N ILE A 97 -2.04 7.22 -13.54
CA ILE A 97 -2.42 5.95 -12.92
C ILE A 97 -1.19 5.31 -12.26
N ALA A 98 -0.06 5.26 -12.97
CA ALA A 98 1.18 4.71 -12.41
C ALA A 98 1.66 5.50 -11.18
N GLN A 99 1.57 6.83 -11.21
CA GLN A 99 1.91 7.69 -10.08
C GLN A 99 0.96 7.48 -8.90
N PHE A 100 -0.35 7.34 -9.16
CA PHE A 100 -1.34 7.05 -8.12
C PHE A 100 -1.02 5.74 -7.40
N PHE A 101 -0.83 4.64 -8.14
CA PHE A 101 -0.50 3.35 -7.53
C PHE A 101 0.86 3.37 -6.84
N GLY A 102 1.85 4.06 -7.40
CA GLY A 102 3.16 4.23 -6.76
C GLY A 102 3.12 5.05 -5.46
N ALA A 103 2.10 5.89 -5.28
CA ALA A 103 1.89 6.66 -4.05
C ALA A 103 1.07 5.90 -2.99
N LEU A 104 0.46 4.77 -3.35
CA LEU A 104 -0.30 3.96 -2.40
C LEU A 104 0.63 3.28 -1.40
N THR A 105 0.30 3.41 -0.13
CA THR A 105 0.97 2.70 0.94
C THR A 105 0.00 1.77 1.62
N TYR A 106 0.29 0.48 1.59
CA TYR A 106 -0.45 -0.51 2.35
C TYR A 106 0.15 -0.66 3.74
N LEU A 107 -0.65 -0.40 4.77
CA LEU A 107 -0.25 -0.57 6.16
C LEU A 107 -1.10 -1.65 6.81
N HIS A 108 -0.47 -2.70 7.30
CA HIS A 108 -1.06 -3.74 8.13
C HIS A 108 -0.39 -3.72 9.49
N LEU A 109 -0.81 -2.77 10.33
CA LEU A 109 -0.21 -2.59 11.65
C LEU A 109 -0.49 -3.80 12.54
N VAL A 110 0.57 -4.44 13.02
CA VAL A 110 0.49 -5.54 13.98
C VAL A 110 0.99 -5.01 15.33
N PRO A 111 0.10 -4.76 16.31
CA PRO A 111 0.47 -4.13 17.58
C PRO A 111 1.59 -4.89 18.32
N GLN A 112 1.63 -6.20 18.18
CA GLN A 112 2.68 -7.03 18.79
C GLN A 112 4.06 -6.73 18.19
N LEU A 113 4.15 -6.51 16.88
CA LEU A 113 5.40 -6.18 16.21
C LEU A 113 5.86 -4.75 16.54
N LEU A 114 4.93 -3.83 16.79
CA LEU A 114 5.25 -2.47 17.22
C LEU A 114 5.83 -2.42 18.65
N LYS A 115 5.41 -3.34 19.52
CA LYS A 115 5.92 -3.42 20.90
C LYS A 115 7.30 -4.09 20.98
N HIS A 116 7.61 -4.97 20.06
CA HIS A 116 8.82 -5.79 20.08
C HIS A 116 9.73 -5.46 18.91
N THR A 117 10.12 -4.21 18.79
CA THR A 117 11.08 -3.73 17.76
C THR A 117 12.44 -4.44 17.85
N GLU A 118 12.75 -5.06 18.98
CA GLU A 118 13.97 -5.83 19.22
C GLU A 118 13.96 -7.23 18.57
N LEU A 119 12.84 -7.73 18.11
CA LEU A 119 12.72 -9.06 17.48
C LEU A 119 13.35 -9.12 16.09
N GLY A 120 14.56 -8.56 16.02
CA GLY A 120 15.51 -8.73 14.94
C GLY A 120 15.13 -7.98 13.68
N ALA A 121 16.15 -7.47 13.04
CA ALA A 121 16.16 -7.01 11.66
C ALA A 121 15.80 -8.15 10.67
N ALA A 122 14.64 -8.77 10.87
CA ALA A 122 13.96 -9.47 9.79
C ALA A 122 13.80 -8.43 8.70
N ALA A 123 14.40 -8.67 7.55
CA ALA A 123 14.50 -7.76 6.43
C ALA A 123 13.22 -6.93 6.35
N LEU A 124 13.31 -5.62 6.62
CA LEU A 124 12.19 -4.71 6.53
C LEU A 124 11.60 -4.90 5.13
N LEU A 125 10.37 -5.36 5.06
CA LEU A 125 9.69 -5.46 3.79
C LEU A 125 9.65 -4.06 3.18
N GLU A 126 9.86 -3.97 1.90
CA GLU A 126 9.83 -2.71 1.17
C GLU A 126 8.54 -1.95 1.52
N GLY A 127 8.67 -0.68 1.91
CA GLY A 127 7.55 0.15 2.35
C GLY A 127 7.10 -0.01 3.81
N ASP A 128 7.74 -0.90 4.60
CA ASP A 128 7.42 -1.13 6.02
C ASP A 128 5.90 -1.33 6.30
N PRO A 129 5.26 -2.32 5.68
CA PRO A 129 3.81 -2.49 5.77
C PRO A 129 3.31 -2.79 7.19
N PHE A 130 4.17 -3.27 8.08
CA PHE A 130 3.84 -3.57 9.48
C PHE A 130 4.12 -2.40 10.43
N GLY A 131 4.73 -1.31 9.94
CA GLY A 131 5.04 -0.13 10.73
C GLY A 131 6.18 -0.31 11.72
N GLN A 132 7.05 -1.31 11.53
CA GLN A 132 8.15 -1.63 12.45
C GLN A 132 9.12 -0.46 12.65
N SER A 133 9.34 0.35 11.60
CA SER A 133 10.19 1.54 11.65
C SER A 133 9.48 2.80 12.14
N PHE A 134 8.20 2.70 12.53
CA PHE A 134 7.38 3.87 12.87
C PHE A 134 8.00 4.73 13.98
N LEU A 135 8.41 4.14 15.09
CA LEU A 135 9.01 4.85 16.22
C LEU A 135 10.35 5.49 15.84
N GLU A 136 11.17 4.78 15.06
CA GLU A 136 12.45 5.34 14.58
C GLU A 136 12.23 6.53 13.64
N ARG A 137 11.24 6.45 12.75
CA ARG A 137 10.89 7.56 11.85
C ARG A 137 10.42 8.79 12.62
N ILE A 138 9.62 8.59 13.67
CA ILE A 138 9.25 9.67 14.60
C ILE A 138 10.51 10.23 15.27
N ALA A 139 11.38 9.37 15.78
CA ALA A 139 12.61 9.77 16.47
C ALA A 139 13.58 10.55 15.58
N LYS A 140 13.65 10.25 14.28
CA LYS A 140 14.48 10.96 13.29
C LYS A 140 13.87 12.27 12.79
N THR A 141 12.58 12.50 13.09
CA THR A 141 11.91 13.75 12.68
C THR A 141 12.36 14.91 13.60
N PRO A 142 12.67 16.11 13.05
CA PRO A 142 13.01 17.27 13.86
C PRO A 142 11.93 17.59 14.89
N ASP A 143 12.32 17.98 16.10
CA ASP A 143 11.45 18.11 17.27
C ASP A 143 10.18 18.93 16.98
N ARG A 144 10.35 20.14 16.42
CA ARG A 144 9.21 21.02 16.09
C ARG A 144 8.20 20.35 15.15
N THR A 145 8.69 19.60 14.17
CA THR A 145 7.82 18.92 13.20
C THR A 145 7.18 17.69 13.83
N ARG A 146 7.93 16.95 14.64
CA ARG A 146 7.45 15.80 15.39
C ARG A 146 6.29 16.20 16.31
N ASP A 147 6.50 17.22 17.13
CA ASP A 147 5.52 17.68 18.11
C ASP A 147 4.23 18.18 17.44
N ALA A 148 4.37 18.91 16.32
CA ALA A 148 3.22 19.32 15.53
C ALA A 148 2.42 18.16 14.93
N ARG A 149 3.11 17.09 14.48
CA ARG A 149 2.48 15.88 13.96
C ARG A 149 1.82 15.06 15.07
N LEU A 150 2.51 14.88 16.20
CA LEU A 150 1.96 14.16 17.36
C LEU A 150 0.71 14.85 17.91
N LYS A 151 0.69 16.18 17.95
CA LYS A 151 -0.48 16.94 18.35
C LYS A 151 -1.70 16.74 17.45
N LYS A 152 -1.48 16.60 16.13
CA LYS A 152 -2.55 16.23 15.19
C LYS A 152 -3.06 14.81 15.43
N ILE A 153 -2.14 13.87 15.64
CA ILE A 153 -2.47 12.47 15.94
C ILE A 153 -3.25 12.39 17.26
N GLU A 154 -2.78 13.08 18.30
CA GLU A 154 -3.45 13.18 19.60
C GLU A 154 -4.90 13.68 19.45
N SER A 155 -5.09 14.76 18.69
CA SER A 155 -6.43 15.33 18.45
C SER A 155 -7.35 14.33 17.74
N ALA A 156 -6.84 13.58 16.77
CA ALA A 156 -7.61 12.54 16.09
C ALA A 156 -7.91 11.34 17.01
N LEU A 157 -6.94 10.92 17.83
CA LEU A 157 -7.11 9.83 18.77
C LEU A 157 -8.13 10.18 19.88
N LYS A 158 -8.15 11.40 20.38
CA LYS A 158 -9.14 11.85 21.38
C LYS A 158 -10.58 11.75 20.87
N ALA A 159 -10.81 11.88 19.58
CA ALA A 159 -12.13 11.66 18.99
C ALA A 159 -12.58 10.19 19.03
N CYS A 160 -11.63 9.25 18.96
CA CYS A 160 -11.91 7.80 18.97
C CYS A 160 -11.76 7.18 20.37
N VAL A 161 -10.94 7.79 21.24
CA VAL A 161 -10.60 7.32 22.59
C VAL A 161 -10.84 8.44 23.58
N PRO A 162 -12.09 8.63 24.07
CA PRO A 162 -12.47 9.80 24.86
C PRO A 162 -11.64 9.99 26.16
N ASN A 163 -11.15 8.90 26.74
CA ASN A 163 -10.38 8.94 27.99
C ASN A 163 -8.88 9.23 27.79
N MET A 164 -8.44 9.45 26.57
CA MET A 164 -7.05 9.78 26.28
C MET A 164 -6.79 11.26 26.61
N ARG A 165 -5.79 11.51 27.48
CA ARG A 165 -5.39 12.87 27.88
C ARG A 165 -4.27 13.44 27.04
N ASP A 166 -3.21 12.65 26.83
CA ASP A 166 -1.96 13.15 26.28
C ASP A 166 -1.24 12.07 25.50
N LEU A 167 -0.42 12.47 24.54
CA LEU A 167 0.46 11.60 23.75
C LEU A 167 1.86 12.17 23.77
N LYS A 168 2.79 11.50 24.43
CA LYS A 168 4.17 11.95 24.62
C LYS A 168 5.15 11.07 23.90
N PHE A 169 6.12 11.70 23.27
CA PHE A 169 7.32 11.04 22.79
C PHE A 169 8.42 11.18 23.82
N SER A 170 9.04 10.06 24.16
CA SER A 170 10.20 10.02 25.05
C SER A 170 11.31 9.13 24.47
N ARG A 171 12.48 9.22 25.04
CA ARG A 171 13.57 8.25 24.80
C ARG A 171 13.98 7.68 26.14
N ASP A 172 14.23 6.40 26.16
CA ASP A 172 14.84 5.77 27.32
C ASP A 172 16.25 6.33 27.54
N ASP A 173 16.52 6.77 28.76
CA ASP A 173 17.80 7.43 29.07
C ASP A 173 19.00 6.48 28.99
N ALA A 174 18.80 5.18 29.21
CA ALA A 174 19.86 4.19 29.22
C ALA A 174 20.16 3.62 27.83
N THR A 175 19.11 3.38 27.03
CA THR A 175 19.24 2.70 25.73
C THR A 175 19.07 3.62 24.55
N GLY A 176 18.52 4.84 24.75
CA GLY A 176 18.15 5.78 23.70
C GLY A 176 16.95 5.32 22.86
N THR A 177 16.29 4.23 23.26
CA THR A 177 15.16 3.64 22.53
C THR A 177 13.97 4.61 22.51
N PRO A 178 13.38 4.87 21.35
CA PRO A 178 12.23 5.76 21.25
C PRO A 178 10.96 5.10 21.78
N HIS A 179 10.19 5.85 22.57
CA HIS A 179 8.90 5.44 23.12
C HIS A 179 7.83 6.45 22.79
N LEU A 180 6.61 5.96 22.63
CA LEU A 180 5.41 6.76 22.51
C LEU A 180 4.44 6.34 23.62
N GLU A 181 4.16 7.26 24.52
CA GLU A 181 3.34 7.03 25.71
C GLU A 181 2.01 7.75 25.58
N ALA A 182 0.92 7.02 25.81
CA ALA A 182 -0.41 7.60 25.89
C ALA A 182 -0.87 7.63 27.35
N LEU A 183 -1.25 8.81 27.81
CA LEU A 183 -1.81 9.01 29.13
C LEU A 183 -3.34 8.98 29.04
N TYR A 184 -3.96 8.22 29.94
CA TYR A 184 -5.40 8.07 30.01
C TYR A 184 -5.95 8.63 31.32
N GLU A 185 -7.18 9.14 31.29
CA GLU A 185 -7.93 9.40 32.53
C GLU A 185 -8.30 8.08 33.17
N HIS A 186 -7.85 7.88 34.38
CA HIS A 186 -8.24 6.72 35.14
C HIS A 186 -9.62 6.91 35.74
N TRP A 187 -10.46 5.88 35.75
CA TRP A 187 -11.78 5.93 36.38
C TRP A 187 -11.71 6.05 37.90
N ARG A 188 -10.56 5.73 38.51
CA ARG A 188 -10.24 5.99 39.90
C ARG A 188 -9.22 7.12 39.97
N PRO A 189 -9.61 8.32 40.47
CA PRO A 189 -8.70 9.46 40.51
C PRO A 189 -7.51 9.29 41.45
N ASP A 190 -7.57 8.29 42.38
CA ASP A 190 -6.55 8.05 43.39
C ASP A 190 -5.61 6.87 43.09
N ALA A 191 -5.59 6.37 41.85
CA ALA A 191 -4.75 5.24 41.44
C ALA A 191 -3.50 5.66 40.68
#